data_42749e7c53e31654e8ca6ce759ec3251
#
_entry.id   42749e7c53e31654e8ca6ce759ec3251
#
_cell.length_a   1.000
_cell.length_b   1.000
_cell.length_c   1.000
_cell.angle_alpha   90.00
_cell.angle_beta   90.00
_cell.angle_gamma   90.00
#
_symmetry.space_group_name_H-M   'P 1'
#
loop_
_entity.id
_entity.type
_entity.pdbx_description
1 polymer ?
#
loop_
_entity_poly.entity_id
_entity_poly.type
_entity_poly.pdbx_seq_one_letter_code
_entity_poly.pdbx_strand_id
1 'polypeptide(L)'
;IGHLRSGVAFDILRRWLLAQGYDVALVRNVTDIDDKILTKAAENNRPWWEWVSTYEREFTKAYNTLGVLPPSVEPRATGFVTQMVDYMQRLIDAGFAYPAEGSVYFDVAAWTKAEGSDYGSLSGNKVEEMEQGEGEDSAKRGAQDFALWKAAKPGEPSWPTPWGDGRPGWHLECSA
;
A
#
# COMPACT_ATOMS: atom_id res chain seq x y z
N ILE A 1 -2.85 2.29 18.95
CA ILE A 1 -3.08 3.72 19.29
C ILE A 1 -2.78 4.62 18.09
N GLY A 2 -1.67 4.43 17.36
CA GLY A 2 -1.28 5.28 16.23
C GLY A 2 -2.37 5.40 15.15
N HIS A 3 -2.87 4.29 14.64
CA HIS A 3 -3.95 4.26 13.63
C HIS A 3 -5.24 4.93 14.13
N LEU A 4 -5.62 4.67 15.39
CA LEU A 4 -6.83 5.28 15.98
C LEU A 4 -6.69 6.80 16.05
N ARG A 5 -5.52 7.31 16.43
CA ARG A 5 -5.26 8.75 16.47
C ARG A 5 -5.43 9.40 15.11
N SER A 6 -4.86 8.80 14.07
CA SER A 6 -5.01 9.27 12.69
C SER A 6 -6.48 9.27 12.26
N GLY A 7 -7.19 8.14 12.50
CA GLY A 7 -8.60 8.03 12.15
C GLY A 7 -9.51 9.04 12.86
N VAL A 8 -9.26 9.34 14.13
CA VAL A 8 -10.00 10.39 14.88
C VAL A 8 -9.73 11.76 14.28
N ALA A 9 -8.49 12.08 13.88
CA ALA A 9 -8.16 13.36 13.25
C ALA A 9 -8.94 13.57 11.94
N PHE A 10 -8.99 12.54 11.08
CA PHE A 10 -9.77 12.59 9.84
C PHE A 10 -11.29 12.59 10.09
N ASP A 11 -11.78 11.94 11.14
CA ASP A 11 -13.18 12.01 11.53
C ASP A 11 -13.60 13.42 11.95
N ILE A 12 -12.76 14.10 12.73
CA ILE A 12 -12.99 15.50 13.11
C ILE A 12 -13.05 16.39 11.86
N LEU A 13 -12.10 16.23 10.93
CA LEU A 13 -12.11 16.98 9.67
C LEU A 13 -13.36 16.68 8.85
N ARG A 14 -13.74 15.42 8.72
CA ARG A 14 -14.97 15.01 8.01
C ARG A 14 -16.21 15.66 8.62
N ARG A 15 -16.37 15.60 9.95
CA ARG A 15 -17.50 16.22 10.67
C ARG A 15 -17.53 17.73 10.47
N TRP A 16 -16.37 18.37 10.48
CA TRP A 16 -16.26 19.79 10.22
C TRP A 16 -16.73 20.14 8.81
N LEU A 17 -16.26 19.43 7.79
CA LEU A 17 -16.66 19.65 6.40
C LEU A 17 -18.18 19.42 6.20
N LEU A 18 -18.73 18.34 6.78
CA LEU A 18 -20.17 18.07 6.76
C LEU A 18 -20.97 19.22 7.41
N ALA A 19 -20.49 19.75 8.55
CA ALA A 19 -21.14 20.88 9.23
C ALA A 19 -21.07 22.18 8.42
N GLN A 20 -20.10 22.32 7.51
CA GLN A 20 -20.01 23.43 6.55
C GLN A 20 -20.87 23.20 5.30
N GLY A 21 -21.61 22.09 5.20
CA GLY A 21 -22.50 21.78 4.09
C GLY A 21 -21.85 21.09 2.90
N TYR A 22 -20.59 20.62 3.05
CA TYR A 22 -19.95 19.81 2.01
C TYR A 22 -20.51 18.38 2.01
N ASP A 23 -20.61 17.78 0.83
CA ASP A 23 -20.76 16.33 0.68
C ASP A 23 -19.38 15.68 0.77
N VAL A 24 -19.21 14.74 1.72
CA VAL A 24 -17.88 14.17 2.04
C VAL A 24 -17.91 12.67 1.91
N ALA A 25 -17.21 12.14 0.91
CA ALA A 25 -16.89 10.72 0.79
C ALA A 25 -15.52 10.44 1.43
N LEU A 26 -15.49 9.69 2.52
CA LEU A 26 -14.26 9.20 3.14
C LEU A 26 -13.99 7.79 2.68
N VAL A 27 -12.88 7.59 2.00
CA VAL A 27 -12.36 6.27 1.61
C VAL A 27 -11.21 5.90 2.53
N ARG A 28 -11.26 4.71 3.12
CA ARG A 28 -10.19 4.18 3.97
C ARG A 28 -9.80 2.80 3.46
N ASN A 29 -8.55 2.64 3.01
CA ASN A 29 -8.07 1.33 2.57
C ASN A 29 -7.91 0.35 3.74
N VAL A 30 -8.07 -0.91 3.45
CA VAL A 30 -7.75 -2.03 4.34
C VAL A 30 -6.58 -2.79 3.73
N THR A 31 -5.42 -2.70 4.36
CA THR A 31 -4.24 -3.50 4.02
C THR A 31 -4.47 -4.91 4.54
N ASP A 32 -5.01 -5.77 3.71
CA ASP A 32 -5.34 -7.15 4.03
C ASP A 32 -4.30 -8.15 3.52
N ILE A 33 -3.21 -7.68 2.93
CA ILE A 33 -2.04 -8.45 2.52
C ILE A 33 -0.76 -7.63 2.74
N ASP A 34 0.22 -8.14 3.46
CA ASP A 34 1.48 -7.46 3.77
C ASP A 34 2.48 -8.47 4.36
N ASP A 35 3.78 -8.20 4.27
CA ASP A 35 4.84 -9.06 4.83
C ASP A 35 4.65 -9.34 6.33
N LYS A 36 4.27 -8.32 7.10
CA LYS A 36 4.05 -8.44 8.54
C LYS A 36 2.84 -9.32 8.85
N ILE A 37 1.80 -9.24 8.03
CA ILE A 37 0.61 -10.09 8.15
C ILE A 37 1.01 -11.56 7.95
N LEU A 38 1.74 -11.86 6.87
CA LEU A 38 2.18 -13.23 6.57
C LEU A 38 3.08 -13.78 7.68
N THR A 39 4.05 -12.99 8.11
CA THR A 39 4.98 -13.37 9.20
C THR A 39 4.21 -13.64 10.50
N LYS A 40 3.33 -12.72 10.90
CA LYS A 40 2.56 -12.86 12.14
C LYS A 40 1.57 -14.01 12.12
N ALA A 41 0.92 -14.25 11.00
CA ALA A 41 0.04 -15.40 10.81
C ALA A 41 0.82 -16.73 10.95
N ALA A 42 1.99 -16.82 10.30
CA ALA A 42 2.86 -17.99 10.37
C ALA A 42 3.40 -18.24 11.80
N GLU A 43 3.88 -17.20 12.50
CA GLU A 43 4.32 -17.27 13.91
C GLU A 43 3.24 -17.81 14.84
N ASN A 44 1.96 -17.58 14.51
CA ASN A 44 0.82 -18.01 15.30
C ASN A 44 0.13 -19.27 14.75
N ASN A 45 0.73 -19.95 13.76
CA ASN A 45 0.19 -21.15 13.10
C ASN A 45 -1.26 -20.94 12.61
N ARG A 46 -1.58 -19.77 12.06
CA ARG A 46 -2.89 -19.42 11.53
C ARG A 46 -2.81 -19.08 10.05
N PRO A 47 -3.85 -19.40 9.25
CA PRO A 47 -3.96 -18.89 7.88
C PRO A 47 -3.96 -17.35 7.88
N TRP A 48 -3.23 -16.76 6.93
CA TRP A 48 -3.11 -15.29 6.83
C TRP A 48 -4.48 -14.58 6.72
N TRP A 49 -5.41 -15.13 5.95
CA TRP A 49 -6.74 -14.57 5.76
C TRP A 49 -7.59 -14.59 7.04
N GLU A 50 -7.41 -15.62 7.89
CA GLU A 50 -8.06 -15.70 9.19
C GLU A 50 -7.46 -14.68 10.17
N TRP A 51 -6.14 -14.53 10.14
CA TRP A 51 -5.42 -13.54 10.92
C TRP A 51 -5.93 -12.13 10.59
N VAL A 52 -5.95 -11.75 9.31
CA VAL A 52 -6.47 -10.46 8.84
C VAL A 52 -7.90 -10.23 9.28
N SER A 53 -8.79 -11.18 9.01
CA SER A 53 -10.22 -11.06 9.35
C SER A 53 -10.45 -10.84 10.85
N THR A 54 -9.58 -11.42 11.70
CA THR A 54 -9.65 -11.20 13.16
C THR A 54 -9.29 -9.77 13.52
N TYR A 55 -8.15 -9.27 13.02
CA TYR A 55 -7.67 -7.93 13.36
C TYR A 55 -8.47 -6.81 12.69
N GLU A 56 -9.03 -7.03 11.52
CA GLU A 56 -9.96 -6.11 10.87
C GLU A 56 -11.22 -5.88 11.75
N ARG A 57 -11.77 -6.95 12.33
CA ARG A 57 -12.88 -6.82 13.27
C ARG A 57 -12.51 -6.06 14.55
N GLU A 58 -11.34 -6.35 15.13
CA GLU A 58 -10.85 -5.63 16.31
C GLU A 58 -10.57 -4.16 16.01
N PHE A 59 -10.03 -3.87 14.83
CA PHE A 59 -9.81 -2.52 14.33
C PHE A 59 -11.14 -1.75 14.23
N THR A 60 -12.13 -2.31 13.57
CA THR A 60 -13.47 -1.71 13.42
C THR A 60 -14.13 -1.49 14.77
N LYS A 61 -14.05 -2.48 15.68
CA LYS A 61 -14.58 -2.35 17.05
C LYS A 61 -13.93 -1.20 17.82
N ALA A 62 -12.60 -1.04 17.69
CA ALA A 62 -11.90 0.05 18.35
C ALA A 62 -12.34 1.44 17.84
N TYR A 63 -12.53 1.60 16.53
CA TYR A 63 -13.07 2.84 15.96
C TYR A 63 -14.50 3.12 16.43
N ASN A 64 -15.36 2.11 16.44
CA ASN A 64 -16.73 2.23 16.93
C ASN A 64 -16.78 2.64 18.41
N THR A 65 -15.87 2.10 19.23
CA THR A 65 -15.76 2.46 20.65
C THR A 65 -15.42 3.95 20.85
N LEU A 66 -14.68 4.54 19.94
CA LEU A 66 -14.35 5.96 19.94
C LEU A 66 -15.41 6.84 19.27
N GLY A 67 -16.49 6.27 18.76
CA GLY A 67 -17.54 6.99 18.05
C GLY A 67 -17.11 7.60 16.71
N VAL A 68 -16.05 7.08 16.10
CA VAL A 68 -15.60 7.47 14.76
C VAL A 68 -16.64 7.03 13.74
N LEU A 69 -17.02 7.92 12.83
CA LEU A 69 -17.96 7.60 11.76
C LEU A 69 -17.36 6.52 10.82
N PRO A 70 -18.14 5.51 10.44
CA PRO A 70 -17.67 4.55 9.45
C PRO A 70 -17.33 5.25 8.13
N PRO A 71 -16.29 4.83 7.41
CA PRO A 71 -15.98 5.40 6.11
C PRO A 71 -17.10 5.13 5.11
N SER A 72 -17.13 5.91 4.03
CA SER A 72 -18.08 5.71 2.93
C SER A 72 -17.78 4.43 2.17
N VAL A 73 -16.48 4.12 2.01
CA VAL A 73 -15.97 2.90 1.35
C VAL A 73 -14.71 2.42 2.07
N GLU A 74 -14.59 1.10 2.23
CA GLU A 74 -13.38 0.42 2.74
C GLU A 74 -12.89 -0.61 1.71
N PRO A 75 -12.11 -0.20 0.70
CA PRO A 75 -11.51 -1.13 -0.25
C PRO A 75 -10.43 -1.96 0.42
N ARG A 76 -10.43 -3.28 0.14
CA ARG A 76 -9.33 -4.17 0.54
C ARG A 76 -8.33 -4.30 -0.59
N ALA A 77 -7.04 -4.29 -0.28
CA ALA A 77 -5.97 -4.42 -1.25
C ALA A 77 -6.14 -5.65 -2.15
N THR A 78 -6.48 -6.80 -1.57
CA THR A 78 -6.70 -8.04 -2.34
C THR A 78 -7.88 -7.98 -3.32
N GLY A 79 -8.82 -7.07 -3.13
CA GLY A 79 -9.96 -6.85 -4.03
C GLY A 79 -9.64 -6.00 -5.26
N PHE A 80 -8.46 -5.38 -5.33
CA PHE A 80 -8.06 -4.43 -6.37
C PHE A 80 -6.83 -4.87 -7.18
N VAL A 81 -6.46 -6.14 -7.12
CA VAL A 81 -5.26 -6.66 -7.81
C VAL A 81 -5.31 -6.40 -9.32
N THR A 82 -6.46 -6.52 -9.95
CA THR A 82 -6.59 -6.24 -11.39
C THR A 82 -6.23 -4.78 -11.70
N GLN A 83 -6.75 -3.85 -10.92
CA GLN A 83 -6.44 -2.41 -11.07
C GLN A 83 -4.95 -2.13 -10.78
N MET A 84 -4.37 -2.82 -9.81
CA MET A 84 -2.95 -2.73 -9.52
C MET A 84 -2.09 -3.19 -10.70
N VAL A 85 -2.46 -4.29 -11.35
CA VAL A 85 -1.76 -4.79 -12.56
C VAL A 85 -1.85 -3.76 -13.68
N ASP A 86 -3.02 -3.22 -13.97
CA ASP A 86 -3.21 -2.18 -14.98
C ASP A 86 -2.40 -0.91 -14.65
N TYR A 87 -2.38 -0.52 -13.39
CA TYR A 87 -1.61 0.64 -12.93
C TYR A 87 -0.10 0.43 -13.12
N MET A 88 0.42 -0.74 -12.73
CA MET A 88 1.83 -1.08 -12.94
C MET A 88 2.20 -1.09 -14.42
N GLN A 89 1.34 -1.66 -15.29
CA GLN A 89 1.59 -1.65 -16.73
C GLN A 89 1.72 -0.24 -17.27
N ARG A 90 0.85 0.67 -16.86
CA ARG A 90 0.94 2.10 -17.24
C ARG A 90 2.24 2.75 -16.77
N LEU A 91 2.71 2.43 -15.58
CA LEU A 91 4.00 2.95 -15.08
C LEU A 91 5.18 2.38 -15.87
N ILE A 92 5.14 1.10 -16.25
CA ILE A 92 6.15 0.45 -17.09
C ILE A 92 6.17 1.09 -18.48
N ASP A 93 5.02 1.26 -19.11
CA ASP A 93 4.88 1.87 -20.42
C ASP A 93 5.36 3.33 -20.43
N ALA A 94 5.20 4.03 -19.33
CA ALA A 94 5.70 5.39 -19.12
C ALA A 94 7.20 5.46 -18.76
N GLY A 95 7.84 4.32 -18.53
CA GLY A 95 9.26 4.24 -18.18
C GLY A 95 9.60 4.53 -16.71
N PHE A 96 8.61 4.52 -15.82
CA PHE A 96 8.77 4.80 -14.38
C PHE A 96 8.71 3.55 -13.49
N ALA A 97 8.52 2.38 -14.09
CA ALA A 97 8.63 1.11 -13.40
C ALA A 97 9.28 0.07 -14.31
N TYR A 98 9.81 -0.99 -13.73
CA TYR A 98 10.43 -2.08 -14.47
C TYR A 98 10.23 -3.43 -13.79
N PRO A 99 10.00 -4.50 -14.57
CA PRO A 99 9.97 -5.86 -14.06
C PRO A 99 11.40 -6.40 -13.86
N ALA A 100 11.61 -7.14 -12.78
CA ALA A 100 12.85 -7.88 -12.53
C ALA A 100 12.55 -9.09 -11.62
N GLU A 101 13.00 -10.27 -12.02
CA GLU A 101 12.90 -11.52 -11.25
C GLU A 101 11.50 -11.83 -10.70
N GLY A 102 10.45 -11.58 -11.50
CA GLY A 102 9.05 -11.80 -11.10
C GLY A 102 8.46 -10.71 -10.21
N SER A 103 9.24 -9.71 -9.83
CA SER A 103 8.81 -8.50 -9.12
C SER A 103 8.69 -7.32 -10.09
N VAL A 104 8.00 -6.25 -9.65
CA VAL A 104 7.97 -4.96 -10.36
C VAL A 104 8.39 -3.86 -9.39
N TYR A 105 9.33 -3.02 -9.82
CA TYR A 105 9.88 -1.92 -9.04
C TYR A 105 9.54 -0.57 -9.64
N PHE A 106 9.32 0.42 -8.79
CA PHE A 106 9.27 1.82 -9.20
C PHE A 106 10.69 2.36 -9.35
N ASP A 107 10.98 2.99 -10.49
CA ASP A 107 12.27 3.58 -10.83
C ASP A 107 12.33 5.04 -10.34
N VAL A 108 12.84 5.22 -9.13
CA VAL A 108 12.94 6.55 -8.50
C VAL A 108 13.86 7.47 -9.30
N ALA A 109 14.94 6.93 -9.88
CA ALA A 109 15.88 7.73 -10.65
C ALA A 109 15.26 8.20 -11.98
N ALA A 110 14.48 7.36 -12.65
CA ALA A 110 13.77 7.73 -13.87
C ALA A 110 12.73 8.83 -13.58
N TRP A 111 11.95 8.67 -12.51
CA TRP A 111 10.97 9.67 -12.10
C TRP A 111 11.62 11.00 -11.74
N THR A 112 12.69 11.00 -10.94
CA THR A 112 13.40 12.22 -10.51
C THR A 112 13.97 13.03 -11.68
N LYS A 113 14.30 12.36 -12.79
CA LYS A 113 14.81 13.01 -14.02
C LYS A 113 13.71 13.49 -14.96
N ALA A 114 12.45 13.09 -14.71
CA ALA A 114 11.34 13.48 -15.57
C ALA A 114 11.07 14.98 -15.45
N GLU A 115 10.70 15.63 -16.56
CA GLU A 115 10.36 17.05 -16.59
C GLU A 115 9.15 17.33 -15.66
N GLY A 116 9.28 18.32 -14.79
CA GLY A 116 8.26 18.67 -13.80
C GLY A 116 8.18 17.75 -12.59
N SER A 117 9.11 16.79 -12.43
CA SER A 117 9.20 15.97 -11.24
C SER A 117 9.66 16.80 -10.04
N ASP A 118 8.99 16.57 -8.92
CA ASP A 118 9.28 17.16 -7.63
C ASP A 118 9.35 16.08 -6.52
N TYR A 119 9.93 14.93 -6.84
CA TYR A 119 10.02 13.79 -5.92
C TYR A 119 10.64 14.20 -4.58
N GLY A 120 9.91 13.92 -3.49
CA GLY A 120 10.32 14.30 -2.14
C GLY A 120 9.85 15.70 -1.69
N SER A 121 9.29 16.53 -2.57
CA SER A 121 8.86 17.91 -2.22
C SER A 121 7.84 17.94 -1.09
N LEU A 122 6.88 17.02 -1.08
CA LEU A 122 5.85 16.94 -0.05
C LEU A 122 6.40 16.53 1.32
N SER A 123 7.34 15.59 1.34
CA SER A 123 7.96 15.11 2.58
C SER A 123 9.12 15.99 3.07
N GLY A 124 9.70 16.79 2.18
CA GLY A 124 10.95 17.52 2.40
C GLY A 124 12.20 16.63 2.42
N ASN A 125 12.06 15.35 2.09
CA ASN A 125 13.17 14.41 2.04
C ASN A 125 13.96 14.57 0.75
N LYS A 126 15.30 14.53 0.85
CA LYS A 126 16.17 14.46 -0.31
C LYS A 126 16.37 13.00 -0.72
N VAL A 127 16.35 12.73 -2.02
CA VAL A 127 16.48 11.37 -2.56
C VAL A 127 17.77 10.69 -2.06
N GLU A 128 18.86 11.43 -1.95
CA GLU A 128 20.15 10.94 -1.50
C GLU A 128 20.19 10.57 -0.01
N GLU A 129 19.28 11.13 0.78
CA GLU A 129 19.17 10.92 2.22
C GLU A 129 18.11 9.86 2.57
N MET A 130 17.36 9.35 1.57
CA MET A 130 16.35 8.32 1.80
C MET A 130 17.03 7.00 2.13
N GLU A 131 16.64 6.40 3.26
CA GLU A 131 17.06 5.04 3.61
C GLU A 131 16.57 4.05 2.55
N GLN A 132 17.32 2.99 2.34
CA GLN A 132 16.95 1.92 1.43
C GLN A 132 15.58 1.37 1.84
N GLY A 133 14.65 1.38 0.91
CA GLY A 133 13.34 0.75 1.11
C GLY A 133 13.49 -0.73 1.45
N GLU A 134 12.44 -1.32 1.96
CA GLU A 134 12.37 -2.69 2.49
C GLU A 134 13.27 -3.71 1.77
N GLY A 135 14.33 -4.14 2.48
CA GLY A 135 15.21 -5.26 2.12
C GLY A 135 16.27 -4.95 1.03
N GLU A 136 17.42 -5.60 1.17
CA GLU A 136 18.40 -5.75 0.09
C GLU A 136 17.80 -6.72 -0.95
N ASP A 137 17.24 -6.16 -2.02
CA ASP A 137 16.79 -6.94 -3.16
C ASP A 137 17.78 -6.71 -4.30
N SER A 138 18.50 -7.76 -4.68
CA SER A 138 19.52 -7.71 -5.72
C SER A 138 18.99 -7.37 -7.12
N ALA A 139 17.67 -7.46 -7.30
CA ALA A 139 17.00 -7.15 -8.56
C ALA A 139 16.72 -5.65 -8.76
N LYS A 140 16.92 -4.81 -7.75
CA LYS A 140 16.76 -3.36 -7.85
C LYS A 140 17.86 -2.72 -8.70
N ARG A 141 17.48 -1.76 -9.55
CA ARG A 141 18.44 -0.93 -10.31
C ARG A 141 19.06 0.16 -9.45
N GLY A 142 18.26 0.74 -8.54
CA GLY A 142 18.67 1.79 -7.62
C GLY A 142 18.31 1.45 -6.17
N ALA A 143 19.11 1.90 -5.22
CA ALA A 143 18.90 1.65 -3.81
C ALA A 143 17.56 2.22 -3.30
N GLN A 144 17.13 3.34 -3.88
CA GLN A 144 15.89 4.04 -3.51
C GLN A 144 14.65 3.42 -4.17
N ASP A 145 14.81 2.54 -5.17
CA ASP A 145 13.69 1.88 -5.82
C ASP A 145 12.92 1.02 -4.81
N PHE A 146 11.62 0.93 -4.98
CA PHE A 146 10.77 0.15 -4.09
C PHE A 146 9.84 -0.76 -4.87
N ALA A 147 9.49 -1.90 -4.25
CA ALA A 147 8.65 -2.89 -4.89
C ALA A 147 7.18 -2.41 -4.95
N LEU A 148 6.64 -2.37 -6.16
CA LEU A 148 5.20 -2.26 -6.43
C LEU A 148 4.56 -3.65 -6.36
N TRP A 149 5.26 -4.67 -6.87
CA TRP A 149 4.84 -6.06 -6.86
C TRP A 149 6.00 -6.93 -6.40
N LYS A 150 5.74 -7.84 -5.50
CA LYS A 150 6.74 -8.77 -4.95
C LYS A 150 6.49 -10.16 -5.49
N ALA A 151 7.50 -10.78 -6.10
CA ALA A 151 7.46 -12.19 -6.49
C ALA A 151 7.11 -13.08 -5.30
N ALA A 152 6.19 -14.03 -5.50
CA ALA A 152 5.76 -14.93 -4.44
C ALA A 152 6.87 -15.90 -4.04
N LYS A 153 7.02 -16.07 -2.73
CA LYS A 153 7.84 -17.14 -2.17
C LYS A 153 7.00 -18.41 -2.01
N PRO A 154 7.64 -19.61 -1.97
CA PRO A 154 6.90 -20.85 -1.76
C PRO A 154 6.01 -20.79 -0.51
N GLY A 155 4.72 -21.10 -0.69
CA GLY A 155 3.73 -21.09 0.38
C GLY A 155 3.08 -19.74 0.69
N GLU A 156 3.51 -18.64 0.04
CA GLU A 156 2.84 -17.36 0.14
C GLU A 156 1.59 -17.29 -0.77
N PRO A 157 0.58 -16.51 -0.40
CA PRO A 157 -0.50 -16.17 -1.33
C PRO A 157 0.05 -15.40 -2.53
N SER A 158 -0.50 -15.69 -3.71
CA SER A 158 -0.07 -15.03 -4.94
C SER A 158 -1.20 -14.87 -5.93
N TRP A 159 -1.04 -13.90 -6.81
CA TRP A 159 -1.91 -13.62 -7.95
C TRP A 159 -1.07 -13.64 -9.22
N PRO A 160 -1.62 -14.17 -10.33
CA PRO A 160 -0.90 -14.18 -11.60
C PRO A 160 -0.83 -12.77 -12.20
N THR A 161 0.35 -12.44 -12.74
CA THR A 161 0.57 -11.21 -13.52
C THR A 161 1.39 -11.51 -14.77
N PRO A 162 1.46 -10.60 -15.75
CA PRO A 162 2.34 -10.76 -16.91
C PRO A 162 3.83 -10.94 -16.57
N TRP A 163 4.25 -10.53 -15.38
CA TRP A 163 5.66 -10.56 -14.94
C TRP A 163 5.99 -11.76 -14.05
N GLY A 164 4.97 -12.46 -13.55
CA GLY A 164 5.09 -13.59 -12.65
C GLY A 164 4.04 -13.59 -11.55
N ASP A 165 3.94 -14.72 -10.85
CA ASP A 165 3.08 -14.85 -9.69
C ASP A 165 3.67 -14.07 -8.51
N GLY A 166 2.83 -13.30 -7.83
CA GLY A 166 3.29 -12.46 -6.73
C GLY A 166 2.16 -11.81 -5.96
N ARG A 167 2.50 -10.79 -5.20
CA ARG A 167 1.57 -10.05 -4.36
C ARG A 167 1.89 -8.56 -4.33
N PRO A 168 0.93 -7.70 -3.98
CA PRO A 168 1.15 -6.26 -3.89
C PRO A 168 2.30 -5.87 -2.96
N GLY A 169 3.07 -4.88 -3.36
CA GLY A 169 3.91 -4.10 -2.47
C GLY A 169 3.08 -3.02 -1.78
N TRP A 170 3.45 -2.66 -0.57
CA TRP A 170 2.67 -1.77 0.28
C TRP A 170 2.27 -0.43 -0.37
N HIS A 171 3.19 0.16 -1.13
CA HIS A 171 2.91 1.45 -1.78
C HIS A 171 1.86 1.36 -2.89
N LEU A 172 1.78 0.22 -3.59
CA LEU A 172 0.82 0.00 -4.67
C LEU A 172 -0.62 -0.06 -4.15
N GLU A 173 -0.83 -0.59 -2.96
CA GLU A 173 -2.15 -0.78 -2.36
C GLU A 173 -2.94 0.53 -2.18
N CYS A 174 -2.22 1.64 -2.02
CA CYS A 174 -2.84 2.97 -1.85
C CYS A 174 -2.80 3.82 -3.12
N SER A 175 -2.14 3.36 -4.19
CA SER A 175 -1.89 4.16 -5.40
C SER A 175 -2.74 3.73 -6.59
N ALA A 176 -3.25 2.51 -6.58
CA ALA A 176 -4.04 1.92 -7.66
C ALA A 176 -5.54 2.15 -7.52
#